data_dbe7708720eb416f1ba45b28b8cd983a
#
_entry.id   dbe7708720eb416f1ba45b28b8cd983a
#
_cell.length_a   1.000
_cell.length_b   1.000
_cell.length_c   1.000
_cell.angle_alpha   90.00
_cell.angle_beta   90.00
_cell.angle_gamma   90.00
#
_symmetry.space_group_name_H-M   'P 1'
#
loop_
_entity.id
_entity.type
_entity.pdbx_description
1 polymer ?
#
loop_
_entity_poly.entity_id
_entity_poly.type
_entity_poly.pdbx_seq_one_letter_code
_entity_poly.pdbx_strand_id
1 'polypeptide(L)'
;MSEPVPKNTQKKGLSTALKYFFGVGDAGFVLMSNVETFYFMSFLTGIGGFIPAVAGVISSVCSIVDACLSWIYGGIINGSKAMKWGRYRSWLIVIPWIVPFLYAFMFVRISENEILSAVIICIAAISSHVAWNFAYVANATLVK
;
A
#
# COMPACT_ATOMS: atom_id res chain seq x y z
N MET A 1 10.87 -27.75 -46.96
CA MET A 1 9.75 -26.87 -46.57
C MET A 1 10.12 -26.27 -45.24
N SER A 2 10.73 -25.08 -45.24
CA SER A 2 11.22 -24.38 -44.03
C SER A 2 10.09 -23.51 -43.51
N GLU A 3 9.64 -23.78 -42.28
CA GLU A 3 8.66 -22.92 -41.59
C GLU A 3 9.21 -21.51 -41.43
N PRO A 4 8.39 -20.46 -41.62
CA PRO A 4 8.81 -19.08 -41.42
C PRO A 4 8.95 -18.83 -39.92
N VAL A 5 10.15 -18.41 -39.51
CA VAL A 5 10.46 -17.90 -38.16
C VAL A 5 9.50 -16.77 -37.80
N PRO A 6 8.80 -16.80 -36.65
CA PRO A 6 7.87 -15.74 -36.27
C PRO A 6 8.61 -14.42 -36.12
N LYS A 7 8.14 -13.41 -36.86
CA LYS A 7 8.64 -12.03 -36.78
C LYS A 7 8.62 -11.56 -35.33
N ASN A 8 9.79 -11.21 -34.82
CA ASN A 8 10.05 -10.57 -33.57
C ASN A 8 9.13 -9.36 -33.41
N THR A 9 8.07 -9.50 -32.64
CA THR A 9 7.18 -8.39 -32.26
C THR A 9 7.98 -7.54 -31.28
N GLN A 10 8.70 -6.54 -31.80
CA GLN A 10 9.31 -5.50 -30.98
C GLN A 10 8.21 -4.92 -30.07
N LYS A 11 8.28 -5.20 -28.77
CA LYS A 11 7.44 -4.60 -27.78
C LYS A 11 7.62 -3.08 -27.90
N LYS A 12 6.61 -2.39 -28.39
CA LYS A 12 6.58 -0.94 -28.55
C LYS A 12 6.86 -0.34 -27.16
N GLY A 13 8.01 0.31 -27.00
CA GLY A 13 8.39 0.88 -25.70
C GLY A 13 7.31 1.85 -25.20
N LEU A 14 7.11 1.89 -23.88
CA LEU A 14 6.16 2.82 -23.26
C LEU A 14 6.40 4.25 -23.74
N SER A 15 5.31 4.94 -24.08
CA SER A 15 5.37 6.39 -24.38
C SER A 15 6.02 7.17 -23.24
N THR A 16 6.82 8.17 -23.58
CA THR A 16 7.51 9.02 -22.60
C THR A 16 6.54 9.64 -21.57
N ALA A 17 5.38 10.09 -22.03
CA ALA A 17 4.31 10.59 -21.16
C ALA A 17 3.85 9.54 -20.14
N LEU A 18 3.70 8.29 -20.56
CA LEU A 18 3.28 7.20 -19.67
C LEU A 18 4.35 6.87 -18.62
N LYS A 19 5.63 6.97 -18.96
CA LYS A 19 6.75 6.80 -18.01
C LYS A 19 6.72 7.87 -16.92
N TYR A 20 6.48 9.14 -17.30
CA TYR A 20 6.33 10.21 -16.31
C TYR A 20 5.11 10.01 -15.40
N PHE A 21 3.99 9.60 -15.94
CA PHE A 21 2.78 9.29 -15.14
C PHE A 21 3.04 8.19 -14.12
N PHE A 22 3.73 7.13 -14.49
CA PHE A 22 4.14 6.07 -13.56
C PHE A 22 5.10 6.59 -12.51
N GLY A 23 6.08 7.40 -12.88
CA GLY A 23 7.04 8.00 -11.93
C GLY A 23 6.36 8.90 -10.89
N VAL A 24 5.36 9.69 -11.29
CA VAL A 24 4.57 10.51 -10.34
C VAL A 24 3.76 9.64 -9.39
N GLY A 25 3.14 8.55 -9.89
CA GLY A 25 2.42 7.60 -9.05
C GLY A 25 3.32 6.92 -8.03
N ASP A 26 4.49 6.46 -8.45
CA ASP A 26 5.48 5.83 -7.58
C ASP A 26 6.02 6.79 -6.53
N ALA A 27 6.28 8.06 -6.90
CA ALA A 27 6.64 9.11 -5.97
C ALA A 27 5.57 9.34 -4.88
N GLY A 28 4.28 9.26 -5.23
CA GLY A 28 3.18 9.33 -4.27
C GLY A 28 3.22 8.21 -3.24
N PHE A 29 3.48 6.97 -3.67
CA PHE A 29 3.63 5.83 -2.77
C PHE A 29 4.81 5.99 -1.81
N VAL A 30 5.96 6.44 -2.31
CA VAL A 30 7.15 6.70 -1.50
C VAL A 30 6.89 7.82 -0.48
N LEU A 31 6.19 8.87 -0.89
CA LEU A 31 5.85 9.99 -0.01
C LEU A 31 4.94 9.55 1.13
N MET A 32 3.90 8.76 0.87
CA MET A 32 3.04 8.20 1.90
C MET A 32 3.80 7.33 2.90
N SER A 33 4.66 6.45 2.42
CA SER A 33 5.50 5.60 3.28
C SER A 33 6.45 6.42 4.17
N ASN A 34 7.03 7.50 3.65
CA ASN A 34 7.87 8.40 4.44
C ASN A 34 7.07 9.14 5.50
N VAL A 35 5.89 9.67 5.17
CA VAL A 35 4.99 10.32 6.14
C VAL A 35 4.71 9.37 7.29
N GLU A 36 4.36 8.13 7.02
CA GLU A 36 4.12 7.14 8.05
C GLU A 36 5.36 6.88 8.90
N THR A 37 6.48 6.59 8.28
CA THR A 37 7.73 6.27 8.99
C THR A 37 8.14 7.38 9.97
N PHE A 38 8.02 8.66 9.56
CA PHE A 38 8.46 9.79 10.39
C PHE A 38 7.41 10.31 11.35
N TYR A 39 6.14 10.28 10.98
CA TYR A 39 5.09 10.93 11.76
C TYR A 39 4.29 9.98 12.64
N PHE A 40 4.24 8.69 12.34
CA PHE A 40 3.45 7.74 13.11
C PHE A 40 3.92 7.64 14.55
N MET A 41 5.22 7.52 14.79
CA MET A 41 5.77 7.48 16.14
C MET A 41 5.56 8.80 16.89
N SER A 42 5.73 9.93 16.20
CA SER A 42 5.47 11.26 16.77
C SER A 42 3.99 11.47 17.12
N PHE A 43 3.08 10.93 16.31
CA PHE A 43 1.66 10.92 16.60
C PHE A 43 1.33 10.08 17.82
N LEU A 44 1.83 8.87 17.92
CA LEU A 44 1.58 7.97 19.05
C LEU A 44 2.02 8.58 20.38
N THR A 45 3.19 9.20 20.43
CA THR A 45 3.75 9.76 21.65
C THR A 45 3.21 11.18 21.97
N GLY A 46 2.97 11.99 20.94
CA GLY A 46 2.49 13.37 21.12
C GLY A 46 0.97 13.45 21.29
N ILE A 47 0.23 13.15 20.21
CA ILE A 47 -1.24 13.29 20.17
C ILE A 47 -1.93 12.07 20.79
N GLY A 48 -1.41 10.86 20.52
CA GLY A 48 -1.90 9.60 21.08
C GLY A 48 -1.75 9.53 22.60
N GLY A 49 -0.74 10.24 23.15
CA GLY A 49 -0.46 10.29 24.58
C GLY A 49 0.09 8.98 25.14
N PHE A 50 0.55 8.08 24.27
CA PHE A 50 1.18 6.83 24.71
C PHE A 50 2.60 7.05 25.19
N ILE A 51 3.01 6.35 26.23
CA ILE A 51 4.41 6.34 26.62
C ILE A 51 5.27 5.69 25.50
N PRO A 52 6.52 6.12 25.30
CA PRO A 52 7.35 5.62 24.18
C PRO A 52 7.49 4.10 24.10
N ALA A 53 7.46 3.42 25.25
CA ALA A 53 7.51 1.95 25.29
C ALA A 53 6.27 1.31 24.65
N VAL A 54 5.07 1.81 24.95
CA VAL A 54 3.80 1.33 24.36
C VAL A 54 3.73 1.69 22.88
N ALA A 55 4.12 2.91 22.50
CA ALA A 55 4.20 3.33 21.11
C ALA A 55 5.13 2.43 20.29
N GLY A 56 6.28 2.02 20.86
CA GLY A 56 7.21 1.07 20.26
C GLY A 56 6.60 -0.32 20.06
N VAL A 57 5.83 -0.81 21.03
CA VAL A 57 5.11 -2.09 20.92
C VAL A 57 4.05 -2.02 19.80
N ILE A 58 3.25 -0.96 19.76
CA ILE A 58 2.24 -0.75 18.72
C ILE A 58 2.89 -0.78 17.33
N SER A 59 3.96 0.00 17.14
CA SER A 59 4.68 0.05 15.86
C SER A 59 5.29 -1.30 15.48
N SER A 60 5.87 -2.02 16.44
CA SER A 60 6.45 -3.34 16.20
C SER A 60 5.40 -4.38 15.80
N VAL A 61 4.26 -4.40 16.48
CA VAL A 61 3.14 -5.30 16.13
C VAL A 61 2.64 -5.02 14.72
N CYS A 62 2.42 -3.75 14.37
CA CYS A 62 1.99 -3.37 13.01
C CYS A 62 3.00 -3.84 11.96
N SER A 63 4.31 -3.64 12.19
CA SER A 63 5.37 -4.05 11.28
C SER A 63 5.47 -5.56 11.11
N ILE A 64 5.33 -6.33 12.19
CA ILE A 64 5.35 -7.80 12.13
C ILE A 64 4.16 -8.33 11.34
N VAL A 65 2.96 -7.79 11.60
CA VAL A 65 1.76 -8.19 10.87
C VAL A 65 1.89 -7.86 9.38
N ASP A 66 2.38 -6.66 9.03
CA ASP A 66 2.60 -6.28 7.65
C ASP A 66 3.64 -7.18 6.96
N ALA A 67 4.75 -7.49 7.62
CA ALA A 67 5.75 -8.43 7.11
C ALA A 67 5.16 -9.82 6.85
N CYS A 68 4.32 -10.34 7.75
CA CYS A 68 3.64 -11.62 7.59
C CYS A 68 2.62 -11.61 6.43
N LEU A 69 1.97 -10.49 6.18
CA LEU A 69 0.97 -10.37 5.12
C LEU A 69 1.57 -10.04 3.75
N SER A 70 2.79 -9.50 3.69
CA SER A 70 3.40 -8.95 2.47
C SER A 70 3.46 -9.94 1.29
N TRP A 71 3.77 -11.20 1.56
CA TRP A 71 3.82 -12.25 0.53
C TRP A 71 2.44 -12.77 0.11
N ILE A 72 1.43 -12.61 0.99
CA ILE A 72 0.05 -13.01 0.69
C ILE A 72 -0.58 -12.06 -0.34
N TYR A 73 -0.22 -10.77 -0.33
CA TYR A 73 -0.77 -9.77 -1.25
C TYR A 73 -0.51 -10.12 -2.72
N GLY A 74 0.71 -10.56 -3.03
CA GLY A 74 1.06 -11.01 -4.38
C GLY A 74 0.23 -12.22 -4.82
N GLY A 75 0.02 -13.19 -3.92
CA GLY A 75 -0.82 -14.37 -4.16
C GLY A 75 -2.28 -14.02 -4.42
N ILE A 76 -2.87 -13.15 -3.60
CA ILE A 76 -4.27 -12.72 -3.75
C ILE A 76 -4.48 -11.96 -5.07
N ILE A 77 -3.59 -11.01 -5.41
CA ILE A 77 -3.71 -10.25 -6.65
C ILE A 77 -3.59 -11.17 -7.86
N ASN A 78 -2.63 -12.09 -7.86
CA ASN A 78 -2.44 -13.05 -8.96
C ASN A 78 -3.57 -14.06 -9.07
N GLY A 79 -4.18 -14.46 -7.96
CA GLY A 79 -5.35 -15.36 -7.91
C GLY A 79 -6.68 -14.67 -8.19
N SER A 80 -6.75 -13.33 -8.17
CA SER A 80 -8.00 -12.60 -8.38
C SER A 80 -8.48 -12.72 -9.84
N LYS A 81 -9.81 -12.86 -10.03
CA LYS A 81 -10.41 -12.85 -11.37
C LYS A 81 -10.24 -11.47 -12.02
N ALA A 82 -10.03 -11.47 -13.35
CA ALA A 82 -9.98 -10.22 -14.11
C ALA A 82 -11.32 -9.49 -14.01
N MET A 83 -11.31 -8.26 -13.50
CA MET A 83 -12.46 -7.37 -13.45
C MET A 83 -12.65 -6.64 -14.79
N LYS A 84 -13.74 -5.85 -14.94
CA LYS A 84 -14.11 -5.18 -16.21
C LYS A 84 -12.97 -4.41 -16.90
N TRP A 85 -12.02 -3.85 -16.14
CA TRP A 85 -10.90 -3.06 -16.66
C TRP A 85 -9.55 -3.77 -16.58
N GLY A 86 -9.56 -5.08 -16.34
CA GLY A 86 -8.37 -5.90 -16.15
C GLY A 86 -8.04 -6.14 -14.66
N ARG A 87 -7.19 -7.14 -14.41
CA ARG A 87 -6.88 -7.59 -13.05
C ARG A 87 -6.21 -6.49 -12.21
N TYR A 88 -5.17 -5.87 -12.71
CA TYR A 88 -4.36 -4.90 -11.96
C TYR A 88 -4.91 -3.48 -12.03
N ARG A 89 -5.44 -3.05 -13.18
CA ARG A 89 -5.98 -1.70 -13.37
C ARG A 89 -7.17 -1.39 -12.45
N SER A 90 -8.03 -2.37 -12.22
CA SER A 90 -9.20 -2.17 -11.34
C SER A 90 -8.78 -1.91 -9.90
N TRP A 91 -7.75 -2.59 -9.41
CA TRP A 91 -7.21 -2.33 -8.08
C TRP A 91 -6.60 -0.94 -7.95
N LEU A 92 -5.86 -0.48 -8.97
CA LEU A 92 -5.27 0.87 -8.99
C LEU A 92 -6.29 2.00 -9.07
N ILE A 93 -7.51 1.74 -9.52
CA ILE A 93 -8.57 2.76 -9.56
C ILE A 93 -9.30 2.84 -8.24
N VAL A 94 -9.58 1.70 -7.60
CA VAL A 94 -10.40 1.64 -6.38
C VAL A 94 -9.60 1.96 -5.13
N ILE A 95 -8.42 1.37 -4.98
CA ILE A 95 -7.64 1.46 -3.74
C ILE A 95 -7.17 2.89 -3.42
N PRO A 96 -6.70 3.73 -4.37
CA PRO A 96 -6.26 5.09 -4.06
C PRO A 96 -7.33 6.00 -3.46
N TRP A 97 -8.61 5.67 -3.62
CA TRP A 97 -9.70 6.39 -2.94
C TRP A 97 -9.87 5.96 -1.50
N ILE A 98 -9.59 4.69 -1.18
CA ILE A 98 -9.77 4.12 0.15
C ILE A 98 -8.58 4.44 1.06
N VAL A 99 -7.36 4.41 0.51
CA VAL A 99 -6.11 4.60 1.27
C VAL A 99 -6.08 5.92 2.06
N PRO A 100 -6.41 7.11 1.49
CA PRO A 100 -6.37 8.36 2.24
C PRO A 100 -7.32 8.38 3.43
N PHE A 101 -8.49 7.75 3.33
CA PHE A 101 -9.45 7.67 4.44
C PHE A 101 -8.91 6.77 5.55
N LEU A 102 -8.37 5.60 5.21
CA LEU A 102 -7.76 4.70 6.20
C LEU A 102 -6.54 5.35 6.85
N TYR A 103 -5.75 6.10 6.08
CA TYR A 103 -4.62 6.85 6.59
C TYR A 103 -5.07 7.96 7.56
N ALA A 104 -6.13 8.69 7.24
CA ALA A 104 -6.70 9.69 8.14
C ALA A 104 -7.15 9.06 9.46
N PHE A 105 -7.81 7.90 9.40
CA PHE A 105 -8.24 7.16 10.60
C PHE A 105 -7.08 6.71 11.49
N MET A 106 -5.93 6.39 10.91
CA MET A 106 -4.74 5.99 11.66
C MET A 106 -4.22 7.10 12.58
N PHE A 107 -4.43 8.37 12.19
CA PHE A 107 -3.97 9.54 12.93
C PHE A 107 -5.06 10.18 13.80
N VAL A 108 -6.14 9.47 14.10
CA VAL A 108 -7.23 9.98 14.97
C VAL A 108 -7.28 9.18 16.26
N ARG A 109 -7.21 9.88 17.39
CA ARG A 109 -7.50 9.30 18.70
C ARG A 109 -9.01 9.34 18.95
N ILE A 110 -9.66 8.18 18.89
CA ILE A 110 -11.11 8.05 18.96
C ILE A 110 -11.60 7.83 20.41
N SER A 111 -10.76 7.30 21.29
CA SER A 111 -11.15 6.92 22.64
C SER A 111 -10.20 7.49 23.69
N GLU A 112 -10.73 7.85 24.86
CA GLU A 112 -9.95 8.22 26.03
C GLU A 112 -9.33 6.98 26.71
N ASN A 113 -9.91 5.81 26.50
CA ASN A 113 -9.35 4.55 27.00
C ASN A 113 -8.10 4.19 26.21
N GLU A 114 -6.95 4.11 26.89
CA GLU A 114 -5.65 3.90 26.29
C GLU A 114 -5.59 2.58 25.50
N ILE A 115 -6.10 1.49 26.08
CA ILE A 115 -6.08 0.16 25.45
C ILE A 115 -6.98 0.14 24.21
N LEU A 116 -8.18 0.69 24.31
CA LEU A 116 -9.13 0.73 23.19
C LEU A 116 -8.59 1.60 22.06
N SER A 117 -8.00 2.75 22.38
CA SER A 117 -7.36 3.63 21.41
C SER A 117 -6.19 2.94 20.70
N ALA A 118 -5.32 2.23 21.44
CA ALA A 118 -4.22 1.46 20.87
C ALA A 118 -4.72 0.39 19.89
N VAL A 119 -5.75 -0.36 20.24
CA VAL A 119 -6.33 -1.40 19.37
C VAL A 119 -6.92 -0.79 18.09
N ILE A 120 -7.67 0.30 18.20
CA ILE A 120 -8.26 0.97 17.04
C ILE A 120 -7.17 1.50 16.10
N ILE A 121 -6.15 2.15 16.64
CA ILE A 121 -5.01 2.65 15.86
C ILE A 121 -4.27 1.48 15.17
N CYS A 122 -4.02 0.37 15.86
CA CYS A 122 -3.41 -0.82 15.25
C CYS A 122 -4.25 -1.37 14.10
N ILE A 123 -5.57 -1.50 14.27
CA ILE A 123 -6.46 -1.99 13.20
C ILE A 123 -6.45 -1.03 12.02
N ALA A 124 -6.51 0.28 12.26
CA ALA A 124 -6.46 1.29 11.21
C ALA A 124 -5.11 1.26 10.46
N ALA A 125 -3.99 1.19 11.19
CA ALA A 125 -2.66 1.09 10.62
C ALA A 125 -2.51 -0.18 9.75
N ILE A 126 -2.86 -1.35 10.27
CA ILE A 126 -2.79 -2.61 9.52
C ILE A 126 -3.68 -2.54 8.28
N SER A 127 -4.89 -2.01 8.38
CA SER A 127 -5.82 -1.88 7.25
C SER A 127 -5.28 -0.93 6.18
N SER A 128 -4.67 0.19 6.57
CA SER A 128 -4.05 1.14 5.63
C SER A 128 -2.84 0.54 4.93
N HIS A 129 -1.99 -0.20 5.64
CA HIS A 129 -0.85 -0.94 5.09
C HIS A 129 -1.30 -2.00 4.09
N VAL A 130 -2.32 -2.79 4.43
CA VAL A 130 -2.91 -3.79 3.52
C VAL A 130 -3.36 -3.11 2.22
N ALA A 131 -4.14 -2.04 2.31
CA ALA A 131 -4.63 -1.32 1.14
C ALA A 131 -3.48 -0.72 0.32
N TRP A 132 -2.49 -0.10 0.97
CA TRP A 132 -1.31 0.47 0.33
C TRP A 132 -0.49 -0.61 -0.41
N ASN A 133 -0.21 -1.75 0.23
CA ASN A 133 0.53 -2.86 -0.38
C ASN A 133 -0.19 -3.45 -1.60
N PHE A 134 -1.51 -3.58 -1.57
CA PHE A 134 -2.29 -3.99 -2.74
C PHE A 134 -2.11 -3.03 -3.91
N ALA A 135 -2.16 -1.72 -3.66
CA ALA A 135 -1.96 -0.71 -4.69
C ALA A 135 -0.52 -0.74 -5.22
N TYR A 136 0.47 -0.86 -4.35
CA TYR A 136 1.88 -0.92 -4.72
C TYR A 136 2.22 -2.14 -5.57
N VAL A 137 1.78 -3.34 -5.17
CA VAL A 137 1.99 -4.58 -5.94
C VAL A 137 1.28 -4.53 -7.29
N ALA A 138 0.06 -3.97 -7.35
CA ALA A 138 -0.65 -3.78 -8.60
C ALA A 138 0.09 -2.80 -9.53
N ASN A 139 0.66 -1.72 -9.01
CA ASN A 139 1.49 -0.77 -9.76
C ASN A 139 2.77 -1.42 -10.29
N ALA A 140 3.50 -2.11 -9.43
CA ALA A 140 4.76 -2.78 -9.79
C ALA A 140 4.60 -3.86 -10.87
N THR A 141 3.45 -4.55 -10.91
CA THR A 141 3.16 -5.57 -11.91
C THR A 141 2.74 -5.01 -13.27
N LEU A 142 2.25 -3.78 -13.34
CA LEU A 142 1.93 -3.11 -14.61
C LEU A 142 3.16 -2.61 -15.38
N VAL A 143 4.29 -2.47 -14.71
CA VAL A 143 5.55 -1.96 -15.31
C VAL A 143 6.36 -3.09 -15.96
N LYS A 144 6.07 -4.34 -15.66
CA LYS A 144 6.68 -5.53 -16.28
C LYS A 144 6.00 -5.92 -17.59
#